data_d568bc48aebe449b5d85156b575f3e94
#
_entry.id   d568bc48aebe449b5d85156b575f3e94
#
_cell.length_a   1.000
_cell.length_b   1.000
_cell.length_c   1.000
_cell.angle_alpha   90.00
_cell.angle_beta   90.00
_cell.angle_gamma   90.00
#
_symmetry.space_group_name_H-M   'P 1'
#
loop_
_entity.id
_entity.type
_entity.pdbx_description
1 polymer ?
#
loop_
_entity_poly.entity_id
_entity_poly.type
_entity_poly.pdbx_seq_one_letter_code
_entity_poly.pdbx_strand_id
1 'polypeptide(L)'
;YPLLHLPGKRGGGMADTVAYVRSVEDLVMDVCRDLGLVDVGRLRQFPGVWVEPDGPRPRKVAAIGVKLTRSHTMHGFALNVDPDMAFFDRMVPCGITGYGVTSLAAEGVDATMRQVVDLVAGHAAERWADGPVERADVAWAHRTGDLSAFSRGAGAGARPPVGRKPEWMRVPLETGPEYLRLKSTMRSKRLTTVCEEAGCPNVFDCWNDGTATFMINGERCTRACGFCLVDTRRPDGLDL
;
A
#
# COMPACT_ATOMS: atom_id res chain seq x y z
N TYR A 1 -3.84 -6.28 -1.41
CA TYR A 1 -2.48 -6.46 -1.96
C TYR A 1 -2.39 -7.80 -2.70
N PRO A 2 -2.69 -7.88 -4.03
CA PRO A 2 -2.45 -9.11 -4.79
C PRO A 2 -0.94 -9.37 -4.90
N LEU A 3 -0.50 -10.54 -4.45
CA LEU A 3 0.88 -11.00 -4.54
C LEU A 3 0.96 -12.11 -5.59
N LEU A 4 1.26 -11.73 -6.83
CA LEU A 4 1.28 -12.61 -7.98
C LEU A 4 2.68 -12.74 -8.55
N HIS A 5 3.00 -13.90 -9.10
CA HIS A 5 4.17 -14.06 -9.97
C HIS A 5 3.76 -13.77 -11.41
N LEU A 6 4.31 -12.73 -12.01
CA LEU A 6 4.09 -12.38 -13.41
C LEU A 6 5.29 -12.88 -14.23
N PRO A 7 5.13 -13.92 -15.03
CA PRO A 7 6.23 -14.41 -15.85
C PRO A 7 6.64 -13.34 -16.87
N GLY A 8 7.93 -13.27 -17.15
CA GLY A 8 8.46 -12.45 -18.24
C GLY A 8 7.90 -12.88 -19.59
N LYS A 9 8.01 -12.02 -20.61
CA LYS A 9 7.58 -12.36 -21.98
C LYS A 9 8.38 -13.55 -22.51
N ARG A 10 7.70 -14.45 -23.26
CA ARG A 10 8.39 -15.53 -23.99
C ARG A 10 9.44 -14.92 -24.93
N GLY A 11 10.70 -15.32 -24.78
CA GLY A 11 11.81 -14.74 -25.56
C GLY A 11 12.68 -13.73 -24.79
N GLY A 12 12.44 -13.56 -23.49
CA GLY A 12 13.13 -12.60 -22.62
C GLY A 12 12.47 -11.21 -22.64
N GLY A 13 12.37 -10.60 -21.50
CA GLY A 13 11.75 -9.28 -21.33
C GLY A 13 10.98 -9.21 -20.01
N MET A 14 10.69 -7.98 -19.58
CA MET A 14 9.95 -7.73 -18.36
C MET A 14 8.49 -8.19 -18.47
N ALA A 15 7.91 -8.56 -17.36
CA ALA A 15 6.47 -8.82 -17.26
C ALA A 15 5.64 -7.61 -17.72
N ASP A 16 4.45 -7.85 -18.25
CA ASP A 16 3.56 -6.79 -18.71
C ASP A 16 2.85 -6.12 -17.52
N THR A 17 3.51 -5.11 -16.98
CA THR A 17 2.98 -4.33 -15.85
C THR A 17 1.69 -3.60 -16.22
N VAL A 18 1.56 -3.15 -17.48
CA VAL A 18 0.35 -2.44 -17.93
C VAL A 18 -0.84 -3.41 -17.95
N ALA A 19 -0.67 -4.60 -18.50
CA ALA A 19 -1.71 -5.64 -18.49
C ALA A 19 -2.12 -6.01 -17.06
N TYR A 20 -1.16 -6.08 -16.14
CA TYR A 20 -1.46 -6.33 -14.72
C TYR A 20 -2.27 -5.20 -14.08
N VAL A 21 -1.85 -3.94 -14.28
CA VAL A 21 -2.63 -2.78 -13.78
C VAL A 21 -4.05 -2.81 -14.33
N ARG A 22 -4.22 -3.12 -15.63
CA ARG A 22 -5.55 -3.26 -16.25
C ARG A 22 -6.37 -4.36 -15.61
N SER A 23 -5.75 -5.51 -15.30
CA SER A 23 -6.42 -6.62 -14.60
C SER A 23 -6.87 -6.23 -13.18
N VAL A 24 -6.11 -5.41 -12.47
CA VAL A 24 -6.51 -4.87 -11.15
C VAL A 24 -7.66 -3.86 -11.30
N GLU A 25 -7.60 -2.99 -12.30
CA GLU A 25 -8.71 -2.06 -12.60
C GLU A 25 -10.00 -2.83 -12.94
N ASP A 26 -9.91 -3.88 -13.77
CA ASP A 26 -11.06 -4.72 -14.12
C ASP A 26 -11.69 -5.35 -12.89
N LEU A 27 -10.87 -5.93 -12.00
CA LEU A 27 -11.36 -6.49 -10.74
C LEU A 27 -12.15 -5.46 -9.94
N VAL A 28 -11.61 -4.26 -9.75
CA VAL A 28 -12.27 -3.22 -8.96
C VAL A 28 -13.53 -2.70 -9.64
N MET A 29 -13.54 -2.59 -10.97
CA MET A 29 -14.74 -2.20 -11.71
C MET A 29 -15.85 -3.26 -11.59
N ASP A 30 -15.50 -4.55 -11.63
CA ASP A 30 -16.48 -5.62 -11.47
C ASP A 30 -17.08 -5.61 -10.05
N VAL A 31 -16.25 -5.42 -9.02
CA VAL A 31 -16.73 -5.23 -7.64
C VAL A 31 -17.67 -4.02 -7.52
N CYS A 32 -17.33 -2.89 -8.13
CA CYS A 32 -18.19 -1.70 -8.11
C CYS A 32 -19.54 -1.97 -8.77
N ARG A 33 -19.56 -2.67 -9.92
CA ARG A 33 -20.78 -3.01 -10.65
C ARG A 33 -21.68 -3.96 -9.87
N ASP A 34 -21.10 -4.97 -9.22
CA ASP A 34 -21.83 -5.92 -8.38
C ASP A 34 -22.47 -5.23 -7.17
N LEU A 35 -21.87 -4.14 -6.71
CA LEU A 35 -22.41 -3.28 -5.65
C LEU A 35 -23.43 -2.24 -6.17
N GLY A 36 -23.71 -2.21 -7.46
CA GLY A 36 -24.68 -1.31 -8.08
C GLY A 36 -24.10 -0.01 -8.65
N LEU A 37 -22.79 0.23 -8.53
CA LEU A 37 -22.13 1.38 -9.16
C LEU A 37 -21.71 1.02 -10.58
N VAL A 38 -22.63 1.22 -11.55
CA VAL A 38 -22.47 0.72 -12.92
C VAL A 38 -21.63 1.62 -13.83
N ASP A 39 -21.68 2.94 -13.64
CA ASP A 39 -20.94 3.91 -14.46
C ASP A 39 -19.52 4.09 -13.95
N VAL A 40 -18.74 3.03 -14.05
CA VAL A 40 -17.32 3.02 -13.68
C VAL A 40 -16.45 2.59 -14.85
N GLY A 41 -15.30 3.24 -14.96
CA GLY A 41 -14.35 2.98 -16.05
C GLY A 41 -12.96 3.53 -15.75
N ARG A 42 -12.21 3.71 -16.83
CA ARG A 42 -10.81 4.16 -16.81
C ARG A 42 -10.67 5.54 -17.42
N LEU A 43 -9.79 6.34 -16.84
CA LEU A 43 -9.22 7.47 -17.56
C LEU A 43 -7.88 7.05 -18.18
N ARG A 44 -7.73 7.30 -19.49
CA ARG A 44 -6.54 6.88 -20.24
C ARG A 44 -5.23 7.39 -19.65
N GLN A 45 -5.27 8.58 -19.06
CA GLN A 45 -4.08 9.29 -18.57
C GLN A 45 -3.73 8.94 -17.12
N PHE A 46 -4.70 8.46 -16.33
CA PHE A 46 -4.55 8.29 -14.89
C PHE A 46 -5.05 6.92 -14.44
N PRO A 47 -4.14 5.99 -14.07
CA PRO A 47 -4.51 4.69 -13.53
C PRO A 47 -5.44 4.82 -12.33
N GLY A 48 -6.39 3.90 -12.22
CA GLY A 48 -7.41 3.86 -11.19
C GLY A 48 -8.78 3.58 -11.75
N VAL A 49 -9.78 3.47 -10.87
CA VAL A 49 -11.18 3.33 -11.26
C VAL A 49 -11.89 4.66 -11.02
N TRP A 50 -12.63 5.08 -12.01
CA TRP A 50 -13.27 6.39 -12.08
C TRP A 50 -14.77 6.24 -12.31
N VAL A 51 -15.54 7.05 -11.63
CA VAL A 51 -16.98 7.22 -11.85
C VAL A 51 -17.17 8.28 -12.91
N GLU A 52 -18.10 8.06 -13.83
CA GLU A 52 -18.39 8.90 -15.00
C GLU A 52 -17.10 9.27 -15.78
N PRO A 53 -16.29 8.27 -16.22
CA PRO A 53 -15.00 8.57 -16.86
C PRO A 53 -15.12 9.41 -18.11
N ASP A 54 -16.21 9.30 -18.84
CA ASP A 54 -16.52 10.05 -20.07
C ASP A 54 -17.43 11.26 -19.81
N GLY A 55 -17.80 11.48 -18.56
CA GLY A 55 -18.68 12.55 -18.14
C GLY A 55 -17.94 13.89 -17.92
N PRO A 56 -18.70 14.95 -17.60
CA PRO A 56 -18.13 16.29 -17.41
C PRO A 56 -17.31 16.43 -16.10
N ARG A 57 -17.49 15.53 -15.15
CA ARG A 57 -16.82 15.56 -13.83
C ARG A 57 -16.37 14.19 -13.38
N PRO A 58 -15.39 13.58 -14.05
CA PRO A 58 -14.84 12.31 -13.61
C PRO A 58 -14.27 12.39 -12.19
N ARG A 59 -14.53 11.38 -11.38
CA ARG A 59 -14.07 11.33 -9.99
C ARG A 59 -13.56 9.92 -9.65
N LYS A 60 -12.43 9.87 -8.97
CA LYS A 60 -11.74 8.62 -8.68
C LYS A 60 -12.34 7.94 -7.45
N VAL A 61 -12.85 6.72 -7.61
CA VAL A 61 -13.35 5.88 -6.53
C VAL A 61 -12.29 4.91 -6.01
N ALA A 62 -11.34 4.52 -6.87
CA ALA A 62 -10.24 3.67 -6.43
C ALA A 62 -8.90 4.10 -7.02
N ALA A 63 -7.89 4.14 -6.17
CA ALA A 63 -6.51 4.39 -6.54
C ALA A 63 -5.75 3.07 -6.72
N ILE A 64 -4.83 3.03 -7.69
CA ILE A 64 -3.96 1.87 -7.94
C ILE A 64 -2.51 2.29 -7.78
N GLY A 65 -1.78 1.55 -6.96
CA GLY A 65 -0.36 1.69 -6.77
C GLY A 65 0.28 0.32 -6.68
N VAL A 66 1.05 -0.05 -7.70
CA VAL A 66 1.70 -1.36 -7.77
C VAL A 66 3.20 -1.21 -7.97
N LYS A 67 3.95 -2.14 -7.44
CA LYS A 67 5.37 -2.31 -7.71
C LYS A 67 5.60 -3.73 -8.21
N LEU A 68 6.47 -3.87 -9.21
CA LEU A 68 6.93 -5.17 -9.70
C LEU A 68 8.39 -5.33 -9.34
N THR A 69 8.72 -6.38 -8.60
CA THR A 69 10.09 -6.69 -8.19
C THR A 69 10.36 -8.17 -8.44
N ARG A 70 11.40 -8.48 -9.22
CA ARG A 70 11.77 -9.87 -9.54
C ARG A 70 10.57 -10.71 -10.02
N SER A 71 9.76 -10.14 -10.90
CA SER A 71 8.53 -10.75 -11.42
C SER A 71 7.41 -10.99 -10.39
N HIS A 72 7.51 -10.46 -9.17
CA HIS A 72 6.44 -10.50 -8.17
C HIS A 72 5.81 -9.13 -8.01
N THR A 73 4.49 -9.13 -7.93
CA THR A 73 3.72 -7.91 -7.67
C THR A 73 3.73 -7.57 -6.19
N MET A 74 3.71 -6.29 -5.89
CA MET A 74 3.59 -5.73 -4.54
C MET A 74 2.58 -4.59 -4.55
N HIS A 75 2.00 -4.31 -3.39
CA HIS A 75 0.93 -3.32 -3.23
C HIS A 75 -0.34 -3.73 -3.99
N GLY A 76 -1.11 -2.80 -4.53
CA GLY A 76 -2.37 -3.12 -5.22
C GLY A 76 -3.25 -1.89 -5.39
N PHE A 77 -4.38 -1.86 -4.71
CA PHE A 77 -5.35 -0.77 -4.84
C PHE A 77 -5.95 -0.38 -3.49
N ALA A 78 -6.55 0.80 -3.47
CA ALA A 78 -7.39 1.30 -2.40
C ALA A 78 -8.74 1.72 -2.98
N LEU A 79 -9.82 1.04 -2.58
CA LEU A 79 -11.19 1.39 -2.92
C LEU A 79 -11.78 2.21 -1.77
N ASN A 80 -12.29 3.39 -2.07
CA ASN A 80 -12.96 4.24 -1.10
C ASN A 80 -14.38 3.71 -0.87
N VAL A 81 -14.64 3.09 0.28
CA VAL A 81 -15.96 2.58 0.65
C VAL A 81 -16.79 3.70 1.28
N ASP A 82 -16.41 4.12 2.47
CA ASP A 82 -17.05 5.21 3.22
C ASP A 82 -16.03 5.96 4.08
N PRO A 83 -14.98 6.57 3.47
CA PRO A 83 -14.06 7.44 4.20
C PRO A 83 -14.67 8.83 4.40
N ASP A 84 -14.21 9.55 5.42
CA ASP A 84 -14.48 10.98 5.53
C ASP A 84 -13.80 11.72 4.37
N MET A 85 -14.59 12.15 3.41
CA MET A 85 -14.14 12.81 2.18
C MET A 85 -13.43 14.15 2.44
N ALA A 86 -13.69 14.82 3.58
CA ALA A 86 -13.03 16.08 3.92
C ALA A 86 -11.51 15.98 4.07
N PHE A 87 -10.98 14.78 4.28
CA PHE A 87 -9.53 14.57 4.30
C PHE A 87 -8.89 14.74 2.92
N PHE A 88 -9.62 14.46 1.84
CA PHE A 88 -9.11 14.63 0.47
C PHE A 88 -9.03 16.10 0.05
N ASP A 89 -9.81 17.00 0.67
CA ASP A 89 -9.74 18.44 0.41
C ASP A 89 -8.42 19.08 0.84
N ARG A 90 -7.68 18.39 1.70
CA ARG A 90 -6.40 18.87 2.24
C ARG A 90 -5.17 18.42 1.45
N MET A 91 -5.37 17.67 0.38
CA MET A 91 -4.28 17.16 -0.46
C MET A 91 -4.71 17.11 -1.92
N VAL A 92 -3.73 17.11 -2.82
CA VAL A 92 -3.96 16.76 -4.23
C VAL A 92 -3.62 15.27 -4.40
N PRO A 93 -4.63 14.37 -4.47
CA PRO A 93 -4.37 12.94 -4.56
C PRO A 93 -3.56 12.60 -5.80
N CYS A 94 -2.43 11.91 -5.62
CA CYS A 94 -1.51 11.53 -6.70
C CYS A 94 -1.00 12.69 -7.57
N GLY A 95 -1.08 13.95 -7.10
CA GLY A 95 -0.70 15.12 -7.90
C GLY A 95 -1.65 15.42 -9.07
N ILE A 96 -2.82 14.79 -9.13
CA ILE A 96 -3.80 14.96 -10.21
C ILE A 96 -4.70 16.14 -9.87
N THR A 97 -4.52 17.24 -10.58
CA THR A 97 -5.35 18.44 -10.46
C THR A 97 -6.51 18.41 -11.45
N GLY A 98 -7.64 19.01 -11.06
CA GLY A 98 -8.81 19.13 -11.96
C GLY A 98 -9.76 17.94 -11.96
N TYR A 99 -9.50 16.90 -11.17
CA TYR A 99 -10.35 15.73 -11.03
C TYR A 99 -10.74 15.51 -9.57
N GLY A 100 -11.98 15.05 -9.34
CA GLY A 100 -12.49 14.74 -8.00
C GLY A 100 -12.06 13.37 -7.50
N VAL A 101 -12.25 13.19 -6.19
CA VAL A 101 -12.22 11.87 -5.52
C VAL A 101 -13.62 11.61 -4.98
N THR A 102 -14.03 10.35 -4.99
CA THR A 102 -15.33 9.93 -4.47
C THR A 102 -15.21 8.62 -3.69
N SER A 103 -16.32 8.14 -3.13
CA SER A 103 -16.43 6.87 -2.45
C SER A 103 -17.72 6.16 -2.86
N LEU A 104 -17.84 4.88 -2.56
CA LEU A 104 -19.07 4.13 -2.78
C LEU A 104 -20.26 4.81 -2.08
N ALA A 105 -20.10 5.19 -0.82
CA ALA A 105 -21.14 5.87 -0.05
C ALA A 105 -21.53 7.24 -0.65
N ALA A 106 -20.55 8.03 -1.11
CA ALA A 106 -20.79 9.32 -1.76
C ALA A 106 -21.53 9.18 -3.10
N GLU A 107 -21.41 8.01 -3.77
CA GLU A 107 -22.14 7.67 -4.99
C GLU A 107 -23.49 6.97 -4.71
N GLY A 108 -23.92 6.94 -3.44
CA GLY A 108 -25.20 6.35 -3.05
C GLY A 108 -25.21 4.83 -2.92
N VAL A 109 -24.04 4.20 -2.89
CA VAL A 109 -23.93 2.74 -2.70
C VAL A 109 -23.80 2.46 -1.21
N ASP A 110 -24.78 1.79 -0.64
CA ASP A 110 -24.77 1.30 0.76
C ASP A 110 -24.11 -0.09 0.80
N ALA A 111 -22.80 -0.11 1.04
CA ALA A 111 -22.02 -1.34 1.09
C ALA A 111 -21.19 -1.41 2.37
N THR A 112 -21.30 -2.52 3.08
CA THR A 112 -20.43 -2.79 4.22
C THR A 112 -19.03 -3.20 3.76
N MET A 113 -18.02 -2.91 4.59
CA MET A 113 -16.65 -3.36 4.33
C MET A 113 -16.58 -4.88 4.12
N ARG A 114 -17.40 -5.65 4.84
CA ARG A 114 -17.46 -7.11 4.71
C ARG A 114 -17.90 -7.54 3.31
N GLN A 115 -18.99 -6.96 2.79
CA GLN A 115 -19.48 -7.23 1.44
C GLN A 115 -18.41 -6.91 0.38
N VAL A 116 -17.74 -5.75 0.52
CA VAL A 116 -16.66 -5.35 -0.39
C VAL A 116 -15.52 -6.37 -0.35
N VAL A 117 -15.08 -6.78 0.83
CA VAL A 117 -14.00 -7.78 0.99
C VAL A 117 -14.39 -9.13 0.39
N ASP A 118 -15.65 -9.56 0.59
CA ASP A 118 -16.14 -10.84 0.07
C ASP A 118 -16.16 -10.83 -1.47
N LEU A 119 -16.64 -9.75 -2.09
CA LEU A 119 -16.63 -9.59 -3.56
C LEU A 119 -15.20 -9.51 -4.12
N VAL A 120 -14.35 -8.71 -3.49
CA VAL A 120 -12.93 -8.62 -3.90
C VAL A 120 -12.25 -9.99 -3.84
N ALA A 121 -12.48 -10.76 -2.79
CA ALA A 121 -11.90 -12.10 -2.65
C ALA A 121 -12.41 -13.06 -3.73
N GLY A 122 -13.72 -13.03 -4.04
CA GLY A 122 -14.34 -13.82 -5.11
C GLY A 122 -13.72 -13.49 -6.47
N HIS A 123 -13.77 -12.23 -6.90
CA HIS A 123 -13.23 -11.80 -8.18
C HIS A 123 -11.70 -12.02 -8.30
N ALA A 124 -10.96 -11.88 -7.19
CA ALA A 124 -9.54 -12.16 -7.19
C ALA A 124 -9.23 -13.65 -7.39
N ALA A 125 -10.02 -14.52 -6.74
CA ALA A 125 -9.90 -15.96 -6.89
C ALA A 125 -10.22 -16.39 -8.33
N GLU A 126 -11.32 -15.93 -8.90
CA GLU A 126 -11.71 -16.25 -10.29
C GLU A 126 -10.66 -15.78 -11.30
N ARG A 127 -10.03 -14.63 -11.07
CA ARG A 127 -9.11 -13.99 -12.02
C ARG A 127 -7.69 -14.53 -11.94
N TRP A 128 -7.22 -14.91 -10.76
CA TRP A 128 -5.79 -15.16 -10.52
C TRP A 128 -5.47 -16.49 -9.86
N ALA A 129 -6.46 -17.28 -9.41
CA ALA A 129 -6.17 -18.57 -8.81
C ALA A 129 -6.05 -19.67 -9.88
N ASP A 130 -4.95 -20.41 -9.82
CA ASP A 130 -4.70 -21.56 -10.70
C ASP A 130 -5.12 -22.91 -10.08
N GLY A 131 -5.81 -22.89 -8.92
CA GLY A 131 -6.18 -24.10 -8.18
C GLY A 131 -7.13 -23.81 -7.02
N PRO A 132 -7.26 -24.75 -6.08
CA PRO A 132 -8.12 -24.59 -4.91
C PRO A 132 -7.79 -23.33 -4.12
N VAL A 133 -8.80 -22.57 -3.75
CA VAL A 133 -8.66 -21.32 -2.99
C VAL A 133 -8.89 -21.61 -1.52
N GLU A 134 -7.92 -21.25 -0.68
CA GLU A 134 -8.06 -21.22 0.77
C GLU A 134 -8.25 -19.77 1.24
N ARG A 135 -9.26 -19.52 2.06
CA ARG A 135 -9.50 -18.22 2.65
C ARG A 135 -9.18 -18.22 4.14
N ALA A 136 -8.34 -17.31 4.58
CA ALA A 136 -8.05 -17.08 6.00
C ALA A 136 -8.41 -15.64 6.38
N ASP A 137 -9.48 -15.47 7.13
CA ASP A 137 -9.87 -14.17 7.66
C ASP A 137 -9.15 -13.92 9.00
N VAL A 138 -8.28 -12.91 9.04
CA VAL A 138 -7.57 -12.51 10.25
C VAL A 138 -8.34 -11.39 10.93
N ALA A 139 -8.95 -11.68 12.08
CA ALA A 139 -9.53 -10.65 12.92
C ALA A 139 -8.43 -9.93 13.73
N TRP A 140 -8.20 -8.66 13.45
CA TRP A 140 -7.37 -7.82 14.30
C TRP A 140 -8.21 -7.36 15.49
N ALA A 141 -7.99 -7.96 16.67
CA ALA A 141 -8.52 -7.40 17.89
C ALA A 141 -7.73 -6.11 18.21
N HIS A 142 -8.39 -4.97 18.07
CA HIS A 142 -7.86 -3.71 18.59
C HIS A 142 -7.74 -3.83 20.11
N ARG A 143 -6.57 -4.13 20.63
CA ARG A 143 -6.29 -3.88 22.03
C ARG A 143 -6.05 -2.38 22.15
N THR A 144 -6.96 -1.69 22.83
CA THR A 144 -6.79 -0.30 23.28
C THR A 144 -5.70 -0.23 24.34
N GLY A 145 -4.48 -0.48 23.99
CA GLY A 145 -3.31 -0.45 24.85
C GLY A 145 -2.14 -0.06 23.98
N ASP A 146 -1.59 1.03 24.36
CA ASP A 146 -0.32 1.62 23.94
C ASP A 146 0.46 0.86 22.86
N LEU A 147 0.26 1.24 21.59
CA LEU A 147 1.03 0.73 20.45
C LEU A 147 2.53 1.09 20.59
N SER A 148 2.87 2.06 21.44
CA SER A 148 4.27 2.40 21.75
C SER A 148 4.95 1.30 22.56
N ALA A 149 4.20 0.53 23.34
CA ALA A 149 4.70 -0.69 24.00
C ALA A 149 5.03 -1.80 23.00
N PHE A 150 4.36 -1.81 21.84
CA PHE A 150 4.64 -2.80 20.78
C PHE A 150 5.96 -2.55 20.08
N SER A 151 6.37 -1.29 19.92
CA SER A 151 7.57 -0.92 19.16
C SER A 151 8.89 -1.15 19.88
N ARG A 152 8.91 -1.05 21.24
CA ARG A 152 10.16 -1.16 22.01
C ARG A 152 10.17 -2.26 23.06
N GLY A 153 9.02 -2.74 23.50
CA GLY A 153 8.90 -3.82 24.48
C GLY A 153 8.64 -5.20 23.91
N ALA A 154 8.33 -5.29 22.63
CA ALA A 154 8.08 -6.55 21.94
C ALA A 154 9.31 -7.49 21.89
N GLY A 155 10.51 -6.99 22.24
CA GLY A 155 11.71 -7.81 22.36
C GLY A 155 11.74 -8.72 23.59
N ALA A 156 10.99 -8.41 24.66
CA ALA A 156 11.16 -9.09 25.95
C ALA A 156 10.02 -10.03 26.36
N GLY A 157 9.02 -10.29 25.54
CA GLY A 157 7.88 -11.12 25.94
C GLY A 157 6.92 -11.54 24.85
N ALA A 158 7.10 -11.10 23.61
CA ALA A 158 6.30 -11.59 22.50
C ALA A 158 6.68 -13.05 22.23
N ARG A 159 5.73 -13.97 22.41
CA ARG A 159 5.91 -15.32 21.88
C ARG A 159 6.25 -15.20 20.40
N PRO A 160 7.37 -15.78 19.96
CA PRO A 160 7.66 -15.82 18.53
C PRO A 160 6.48 -16.48 17.82
N PRO A 161 6.11 -16.02 16.62
CA PRO A 161 5.08 -16.67 15.84
C PRO A 161 5.38 -18.15 15.77
N VAL A 162 4.38 -18.97 16.12
CA VAL A 162 4.52 -20.42 16.15
C VAL A 162 4.75 -20.89 14.71
N GLY A 163 5.99 -21.16 14.36
CA GLY A 163 6.41 -21.62 13.06
C GLY A 163 7.48 -20.74 12.40
N ARG A 164 8.35 -21.37 11.64
CA ARG A 164 9.37 -20.70 10.85
C ARG A 164 8.69 -20.05 9.66
N LYS A 165 8.94 -18.74 9.42
CA LYS A 165 8.40 -18.06 8.23
C LYS A 165 8.67 -18.90 6.98
N PRO A 166 7.67 -19.09 6.09
CA PRO A 166 7.85 -19.78 4.83
C PRO A 166 9.05 -19.21 4.04
N GLU A 167 9.67 -20.03 3.23
CA GLU A 167 10.89 -19.63 2.51
C GLU A 167 10.65 -18.46 1.57
N TRP A 168 9.45 -18.39 0.96
CA TRP A 168 9.04 -17.28 0.09
C TRP A 168 8.84 -15.94 0.84
N MET A 169 8.68 -15.96 2.17
CA MET A 169 8.59 -14.78 3.03
C MET A 169 9.98 -14.28 3.51
N ARG A 170 11.03 -14.96 3.14
CA ARG A 170 12.39 -14.56 3.49
C ARG A 170 12.94 -13.67 2.39
N VAL A 171 13.08 -12.39 2.72
CA VAL A 171 13.83 -11.47 1.85
C VAL A 171 15.31 -11.65 2.18
N PRO A 172 16.18 -11.97 1.19
CA PRO A 172 17.62 -11.95 1.40
C PRO A 172 18.03 -10.53 1.83
N LEU A 173 18.77 -10.43 2.92
CA LEU A 173 19.34 -9.16 3.37
C LEU A 173 20.56 -8.85 2.49
N GLU A 174 20.35 -8.22 1.37
CA GLU A 174 21.42 -7.81 0.48
C GLU A 174 21.89 -6.39 0.87
N THR A 175 23.05 -6.34 1.53
CA THR A 175 23.75 -5.08 1.82
C THR A 175 24.80 -4.85 0.75
N GLY A 176 24.37 -4.30 -0.39
CA GLY A 176 25.28 -3.94 -1.49
C GLY A 176 26.16 -2.72 -1.17
N PRO A 177 27.17 -2.43 -2.03
CA PRO A 177 28.05 -1.27 -1.83
C PRO A 177 27.28 0.03 -1.76
N GLU A 178 26.19 0.20 -2.50
CA GLU A 178 25.34 1.40 -2.52
C GLU A 178 24.59 1.57 -1.20
N TYR A 179 24.06 0.49 -0.64
CA TYR A 179 23.47 0.47 0.70
C TYR A 179 24.47 0.96 1.76
N LEU A 180 25.70 0.43 1.72
CA LEU A 180 26.75 0.80 2.70
C LEU A 180 27.17 2.26 2.54
N ARG A 181 27.30 2.74 1.30
CA ARG A 181 27.63 4.14 0.99
C ARG A 181 26.54 5.07 1.52
N LEU A 182 25.27 4.77 1.24
CA LEU A 182 24.14 5.55 1.68
C LEU A 182 24.06 5.57 3.21
N LYS A 183 24.19 4.42 3.86
CA LYS A 183 24.20 4.29 5.32
C LYS A 183 25.32 5.10 5.98
N SER A 184 26.52 5.08 5.40
CA SER A 184 27.65 5.89 5.86
C SER A 184 27.36 7.39 5.73
N THR A 185 26.75 7.80 4.62
CA THR A 185 26.35 9.20 4.37
C THR A 185 25.32 9.67 5.40
N MET A 186 24.29 8.84 5.71
CA MET A 186 23.28 9.17 6.73
C MET A 186 23.93 9.42 8.09
N ARG A 187 24.81 8.52 8.51
CA ARG A 187 25.50 8.62 9.80
C ARG A 187 26.43 9.81 9.87
N SER A 188 27.22 10.05 8.83
CA SER A 188 28.18 11.18 8.81
C SER A 188 27.50 12.54 8.86
N LYS A 189 26.31 12.64 8.26
CA LYS A 189 25.50 13.86 8.21
C LYS A 189 24.45 13.94 9.31
N ARG A 190 24.38 12.96 10.21
CA ARG A 190 23.36 12.84 11.28
C ARG A 190 21.94 13.00 10.75
N LEU A 191 21.64 12.36 9.60
CA LEU A 191 20.33 12.42 8.98
C LEU A 191 19.45 11.28 9.49
N THR A 192 18.25 11.62 9.90
CA THR A 192 17.23 10.64 10.33
C THR A 192 16.37 10.23 9.13
N THR A 193 16.20 8.93 8.94
CA THR A 193 15.38 8.39 7.84
C THR A 193 14.13 7.70 8.35
N VAL A 194 13.01 7.90 7.66
CA VAL A 194 11.80 7.12 7.89
C VAL A 194 12.07 5.62 7.69
N CYS A 195 13.01 5.28 6.80
CA CYS A 195 13.33 3.90 6.49
C CYS A 195 13.85 3.11 7.71
N GLU A 196 14.69 3.74 8.54
CA GLU A 196 15.22 3.13 9.77
C GLU A 196 14.21 3.26 10.92
N GLU A 197 13.68 4.46 11.15
CA GLU A 197 12.77 4.73 12.27
C GLU A 197 11.44 3.97 12.17
N ALA A 198 10.91 3.79 10.98
CA ALA A 198 9.71 3.00 10.76
C ALA A 198 9.96 1.49 10.68
N GLY A 199 11.20 1.02 10.76
CA GLY A 199 11.53 -0.39 10.58
C GLY A 199 11.10 -0.91 9.19
N CYS A 200 11.27 -0.10 8.15
CA CYS A 200 10.76 -0.40 6.81
C CYS A 200 11.41 -1.67 6.25
N PRO A 201 10.63 -2.71 5.88
CA PRO A 201 11.19 -3.95 5.34
C PRO A 201 11.88 -3.77 3.98
N ASN A 202 11.58 -2.69 3.26
CA ASN A 202 12.15 -2.39 1.95
C ASN A 202 13.43 -1.56 2.01
N VAL A 203 13.96 -1.29 3.21
CA VAL A 203 15.16 -0.44 3.37
C VAL A 203 16.35 -0.95 2.54
N PHE A 204 16.51 -2.26 2.45
CA PHE A 204 17.62 -2.87 1.71
C PHE A 204 17.50 -2.64 0.20
N ASP A 205 16.32 -2.86 -0.37
CA ASP A 205 16.07 -2.63 -1.80
C ASP A 205 16.19 -1.13 -2.15
N CYS A 206 15.51 -0.27 -1.38
CA CYS A 206 15.53 1.17 -1.65
C CYS A 206 16.94 1.77 -1.52
N TRP A 207 17.70 1.37 -0.50
CA TRP A 207 19.04 1.90 -0.28
C TRP A 207 20.07 1.35 -1.26
N ASN A 208 19.89 0.12 -1.75
CA ASN A 208 20.70 -0.38 -2.87
C ASN A 208 20.40 0.36 -4.18
N ASP A 209 19.16 0.85 -4.35
CA ASP A 209 18.77 1.72 -5.47
C ASP A 209 19.14 3.20 -5.24
N GLY A 210 19.86 3.51 -4.15
CA GLY A 210 20.27 4.88 -3.82
C GLY A 210 19.15 5.79 -3.32
N THR A 211 17.97 5.23 -2.96
CA THR A 211 16.80 6.00 -2.53
C THR A 211 16.60 5.92 -1.02
N ALA A 212 16.48 7.06 -0.35
CA ALA A 212 16.13 7.15 1.06
C ALA A 212 15.13 8.29 1.32
N THR A 213 14.26 8.10 2.32
CA THR A 213 13.29 9.11 2.74
C THR A 213 13.70 9.70 4.08
N PHE A 214 13.83 11.01 4.12
CA PHE A 214 14.30 11.75 5.30
C PHE A 214 13.17 12.29 6.15
N MET A 215 13.42 12.38 7.44
CA MET A 215 12.59 13.11 8.40
C MET A 215 13.19 14.51 8.60
N ILE A 216 12.52 15.54 8.04
CA ILE A 216 13.03 16.94 8.07
C ILE A 216 12.88 17.56 9.46
N ASN A 217 11.93 17.11 10.27
CA ASN A 217 11.61 17.66 11.58
C ASN A 217 12.16 16.81 12.74
N GLY A 218 13.31 16.15 12.55
CA GLY A 218 13.95 15.31 13.57
C GLY A 218 13.40 13.88 13.62
N GLU A 219 13.64 13.20 14.73
CA GLU A 219 13.40 11.74 14.88
C GLU A 219 11.95 11.37 15.22
N ARG A 220 11.08 12.35 15.44
CA ARG A 220 9.71 12.14 15.91
C ARG A 220 8.68 12.62 14.91
N CYS A 221 7.66 11.81 14.70
CA CYS A 221 6.58 12.11 13.77
C CYS A 221 5.36 12.66 14.54
N THR A 222 4.76 13.73 14.01
CA THR A 222 3.52 14.30 14.56
C THR A 222 2.26 13.48 14.23
N ARG A 223 2.37 12.48 13.35
CA ARG A 223 1.28 11.59 12.96
C ARG A 223 1.40 10.25 13.68
N ALA A 224 0.37 9.87 14.41
CA ALA A 224 0.28 8.57 15.09
C ALA A 224 -0.35 7.51 14.17
N CYS A 225 0.33 7.16 13.06
CA CYS A 225 -0.17 6.12 12.15
C CYS A 225 -0.06 4.74 12.82
N GLY A 226 -1.16 3.99 12.92
CA GLY A 226 -1.23 2.73 13.66
C GLY A 226 -0.37 1.58 13.12
N PHE A 227 0.23 1.72 11.95
CA PHE A 227 1.13 0.74 11.32
C PHE A 227 2.61 1.18 11.32
N CYS A 228 2.90 2.38 11.80
CA CYS A 228 4.23 2.99 11.70
C CYS A 228 4.96 2.89 13.03
N LEU A 229 6.24 2.50 13.01
CA LEU A 229 7.08 2.35 14.20
C LEU A 229 7.82 3.64 14.60
N VAL A 230 7.69 4.73 13.82
CA VAL A 230 8.30 6.02 14.14
C VAL A 230 7.78 6.54 15.47
N ASP A 231 8.68 7.05 16.30
CA ASP A 231 8.34 7.66 17.59
C ASP A 231 7.36 8.83 17.38
N THR A 232 6.24 8.79 18.07
CA THR A 232 5.16 9.80 17.98
C THR A 232 5.04 10.66 19.23
N ARG A 233 5.96 10.55 20.17
CA ARG A 233 6.04 11.47 21.31
C ARG A 233 6.23 12.90 20.81
N ARG A 234 5.87 13.88 21.66
CA ARG A 234 6.00 15.29 21.28
C ARG A 234 7.40 15.57 20.73
N PRO A 235 7.53 16.13 19.53
CA PRO A 235 8.84 16.50 18.97
C PRO A 235 9.54 17.50 19.88
N ASP A 236 10.85 17.36 20.02
CA ASP A 236 11.67 18.40 20.63
C ASP A 236 11.64 19.63 19.71
N GLY A 237 11.60 20.83 20.28
CA GLY A 237 11.64 22.06 19.49
C GLY A 237 12.86 22.06 18.58
N LEU A 238 12.65 22.30 17.29
CA LEU A 238 13.77 22.54 16.37
C LEU A 238 14.21 23.98 16.55
N ASP A 239 15.44 24.20 16.95
CA ASP A 239 16.13 25.48 16.75
C ASP A 239 16.42 25.60 15.24
N LEU A 240 15.67 26.47 14.57
CA LEU A 240 15.85 26.82 13.15
C LEU A 240 16.91 27.90 13.02
#